data_54facf6ac90fcdcaf78163b1b87603dd
#
_entry.id   54facf6ac90fcdcaf78163b1b87603dd
#
_cell.length_a   1.000
_cell.length_b   1.000
_cell.length_c   1.000
_cell.angle_alpha   90.00
_cell.angle_beta   90.00
_cell.angle_gamma   90.00
#
_symmetry.space_group_name_H-M   'P 1'
#
loop_
_entity.id
_entity.type
_entity.pdbx_description
1 polymer ?
#
loop_
_entity_poly.entity_id
_entity_poly.type
_entity_poly.pdbx_seq_one_letter_code
_entity_poly.pdbx_strand_id
1 'polypeptide(L)'
;MLLYHAVMDDPPEWIAEFTVTPGEFSAQLDALAHWGRTPVPVGALVAHLAGRAPLPDRPVVLTFDDGFADLPGRTAEALAGRSVPATAYLTTGALTRSGGGSLLPPAPMMSLGQVPLLEQYGMEVGGHTVTHAQLDTLSGAALRSELVDSKRALEDVLGHRVDHLAYPHGYNSARVRRAARAAGYESAAAVRHALSSGRDEPYRIARLILRRSHTVRDLERWMAGEGARVAPFPDSLRTVGWRWYRRARAAVRGPVFAG
;
A
#
# COMPACT_ATOMS: atom_id res chain seq x y z
N MET A 1 -6.24 5.86 -7.17
CA MET A 1 -5.21 4.91 -6.69
C MET A 1 -5.91 3.75 -6.03
N LEU A 2 -5.61 2.53 -6.44
CA LEU A 2 -6.24 1.28 -6.01
C LEU A 2 -5.32 0.55 -5.03
N LEU A 3 -5.87 -0.02 -3.97
CA LEU A 3 -5.16 -0.80 -2.96
C LEU A 3 -5.64 -2.25 -3.01
N TYR A 4 -4.75 -3.13 -3.39
CA TYR A 4 -4.85 -4.59 -3.30
C TYR A 4 -3.98 -5.10 -2.15
N HIS A 5 -4.29 -6.31 -1.66
CA HIS A 5 -3.41 -7.08 -0.79
C HIS A 5 -3.02 -8.38 -1.50
N ALA A 6 -3.77 -9.45 -1.32
CA ALA A 6 -3.50 -10.74 -1.93
C ALA A 6 -4.37 -11.00 -3.19
N VAL A 7 -3.83 -11.75 -4.15
CA VAL A 7 -4.54 -12.25 -5.33
C VAL A 7 -4.47 -13.78 -5.32
N MET A 8 -5.40 -14.43 -4.62
CA MET A 8 -5.41 -15.88 -4.44
C MET A 8 -6.83 -16.42 -4.29
N ASP A 9 -7.00 -17.71 -4.60
CA ASP A 9 -8.32 -18.37 -4.52
C ASP A 9 -8.69 -18.71 -3.09
N ASP A 10 -7.72 -19.19 -2.29
CA ASP A 10 -7.91 -19.72 -0.94
C ASP A 10 -7.08 -18.92 0.10
N PRO A 11 -7.54 -17.70 0.47
CA PRO A 11 -6.85 -16.86 1.44
C PRO A 11 -7.08 -17.32 2.88
N PRO A 12 -6.10 -17.08 3.80
CA PRO A 12 -6.38 -17.15 5.23
C PRO A 12 -7.55 -16.25 5.62
N GLU A 13 -8.35 -16.69 6.60
CA GLU A 13 -9.61 -16.02 7.00
C GLU A 13 -9.42 -14.53 7.30
N TRP A 14 -8.34 -14.15 7.97
CA TRP A 14 -8.08 -12.78 8.40
C TRP A 14 -7.86 -11.78 7.26
N ILE A 15 -7.46 -12.26 6.05
CA ILE A 15 -7.24 -11.42 4.87
C ILE A 15 -8.29 -11.65 3.77
N ALA A 16 -9.19 -12.61 3.95
CA ALA A 16 -10.15 -13.02 2.94
C ALA A 16 -11.01 -11.87 2.39
N GLU A 17 -11.40 -10.92 3.25
CA GLU A 17 -12.18 -9.75 2.86
C GLU A 17 -11.39 -8.83 1.88
N PHE A 18 -10.07 -8.78 2.00
CA PHE A 18 -9.19 -7.92 1.19
C PHE A 18 -8.45 -8.66 0.09
N THR A 19 -8.87 -9.91 -0.19
CA THR A 19 -8.31 -10.74 -1.24
C THR A 19 -9.25 -10.77 -2.45
N VAL A 20 -8.69 -10.63 -3.65
CA VAL A 20 -9.40 -10.87 -4.91
C VAL A 20 -8.92 -12.19 -5.51
N THR A 21 -9.79 -12.90 -6.25
CA THR A 21 -9.36 -14.09 -6.97
C THR A 21 -8.52 -13.72 -8.21
N PRO A 22 -7.64 -14.61 -8.71
CA PRO A 22 -6.90 -14.37 -9.95
C PRO A 22 -7.80 -14.06 -11.15
N GLY A 23 -8.97 -14.71 -11.23
CA GLY A 23 -9.96 -14.46 -12.26
C GLY A 23 -10.57 -13.06 -12.20
N GLU A 24 -10.97 -12.63 -11.01
CA GLU A 24 -11.47 -11.26 -10.76
C GLU A 24 -10.39 -10.22 -11.03
N PHE A 25 -9.16 -10.45 -10.58
CA PHE A 25 -8.05 -9.56 -10.84
C PHE A 25 -7.78 -9.39 -12.34
N SER A 26 -7.76 -10.50 -13.11
CA SER A 26 -7.64 -10.45 -14.56
C SER A 26 -8.77 -9.63 -15.21
N ALA A 27 -10.02 -9.87 -14.81
CA ALA A 27 -11.17 -9.12 -15.32
C ALA A 27 -11.09 -7.61 -14.97
N GLN A 28 -10.58 -7.26 -13.80
CA GLN A 28 -10.37 -5.87 -13.40
C GLN A 28 -9.27 -5.20 -14.25
N LEU A 29 -8.17 -5.88 -14.55
CA LEU A 29 -7.13 -5.36 -15.45
C LEU A 29 -7.65 -5.14 -16.88
N ASP A 30 -8.40 -6.10 -17.41
CA ASP A 30 -9.02 -6.00 -18.74
C ASP A 30 -10.04 -4.86 -18.82
N ALA A 31 -10.81 -4.64 -17.74
CA ALA A 31 -11.74 -3.53 -17.61
C ALA A 31 -11.03 -2.17 -17.59
N LEU A 32 -9.93 -2.04 -16.85
CA LEU A 32 -9.14 -0.80 -16.83
C LEU A 32 -8.61 -0.46 -18.23
N ALA A 33 -8.13 -1.45 -18.99
CA ALA A 33 -7.69 -1.28 -20.36
C ALA A 33 -8.86 -0.90 -21.29
N HIS A 34 -10.00 -1.58 -21.15
CA HIS A 34 -11.22 -1.27 -21.92
C HIS A 34 -11.70 0.17 -21.71
N TRP A 35 -11.60 0.68 -20.50
CA TRP A 35 -11.97 2.08 -20.19
C TRP A 35 -10.86 3.08 -20.54
N GLY A 36 -9.80 2.67 -21.22
CA GLY A 36 -8.69 3.54 -21.64
C GLY A 36 -7.96 4.17 -20.45
N ARG A 37 -7.81 3.44 -19.34
CA ARG A 37 -7.01 3.89 -18.22
C ARG A 37 -5.54 3.68 -18.51
N THR A 38 -4.71 4.65 -18.10
CA THR A 38 -3.26 4.56 -18.23
C THR A 38 -2.63 4.23 -16.88
N PRO A 39 -2.21 2.98 -16.64
CA PRO A 39 -1.53 2.61 -15.40
C PRO A 39 -0.20 3.32 -15.26
N VAL A 40 0.09 3.83 -14.05
CA VAL A 40 1.36 4.47 -13.70
C VAL A 40 1.80 4.02 -12.29
N PRO A 41 3.11 3.96 -12.00
CA PRO A 41 3.59 3.69 -10.65
C PRO A 41 3.36 4.88 -9.72
N VAL A 42 3.55 4.68 -8.42
CA VAL A 42 3.41 5.76 -7.42
C VAL A 42 4.41 6.87 -7.65
N GLY A 43 5.63 6.55 -8.05
CA GLY A 43 6.67 7.54 -8.35
C GLY A 43 6.21 8.57 -9.40
N ALA A 44 5.50 8.14 -10.43
CA ALA A 44 4.95 9.06 -11.44
C ALA A 44 3.87 9.97 -10.87
N LEU A 45 2.97 9.43 -10.03
CA LEU A 45 1.97 10.25 -9.32
C LEU A 45 2.65 11.27 -8.41
N VAL A 46 3.67 10.87 -7.66
CA VAL A 46 4.41 11.75 -6.74
C VAL A 46 5.18 12.84 -7.49
N ALA A 47 5.79 12.51 -8.62
CA ALA A 47 6.42 13.48 -9.49
C ALA A 47 5.43 14.54 -9.98
N HIS A 48 4.20 14.13 -10.33
CA HIS A 48 3.14 15.07 -10.71
C HIS A 48 2.69 15.95 -9.54
N LEU A 49 2.44 15.38 -8.37
CA LEU A 49 2.05 16.14 -7.17
C LEU A 49 3.12 17.16 -6.75
N ALA A 50 4.38 16.89 -7.05
CA ALA A 50 5.51 17.78 -6.84
C ALA A 50 5.75 18.79 -7.99
N GLY A 51 4.93 18.77 -9.05
CA GLY A 51 5.09 19.60 -10.23
C GLY A 51 6.31 19.27 -11.10
N ARG A 52 6.92 18.09 -10.92
CA ARG A 52 8.13 17.66 -11.64
C ARG A 52 7.82 17.04 -13.01
N ALA A 53 6.66 16.43 -13.19
CA ALA A 53 6.25 15.81 -14.45
C ALA A 53 4.72 15.80 -14.60
N PRO A 54 4.17 15.84 -15.82
CA PRO A 54 2.75 15.62 -16.05
C PRO A 54 2.41 14.14 -15.89
N LEU A 55 1.15 13.85 -15.55
CA LEU A 55 0.59 12.50 -15.70
C LEU A 55 0.02 12.34 -17.11
N PRO A 56 -0.04 11.11 -17.63
CA PRO A 56 -0.79 10.81 -18.84
C PRO A 56 -2.29 11.02 -18.62
N ASP A 57 -3.06 10.97 -19.70
CA ASP A 57 -4.51 11.03 -19.61
C ASP A 57 -5.09 9.84 -18.86
N ARG A 58 -6.13 10.09 -18.05
CA ARG A 58 -6.90 9.08 -17.32
C ARG A 58 -6.02 8.12 -16.47
N PRO A 59 -5.07 8.64 -15.67
CA PRO A 59 -4.12 7.80 -14.95
C PRO A 59 -4.81 6.91 -13.91
N VAL A 60 -4.27 5.72 -13.69
CA VAL A 60 -4.62 4.83 -12.60
C VAL A 60 -3.35 4.28 -11.95
N VAL A 61 -3.33 4.20 -10.61
CA VAL A 61 -2.21 3.61 -9.85
C VAL A 61 -2.72 2.36 -9.17
N LEU A 62 -2.04 1.23 -9.37
CA LEU A 62 -2.29 -0.02 -8.67
C LEU A 62 -1.22 -0.22 -7.60
N THR A 63 -1.64 -0.54 -6.38
CA THR A 63 -0.71 -0.81 -5.26
C THR A 63 -1.08 -2.11 -4.57
N PHE A 64 -0.06 -2.82 -4.09
CA PHE A 64 -0.19 -4.09 -3.37
C PHE A 64 0.52 -3.96 -2.04
N ASP A 65 -0.19 -4.24 -0.94
CA ASP A 65 0.38 -4.13 0.41
C ASP A 65 0.84 -5.52 0.94
N ASP A 66 1.65 -5.50 1.99
CA ASP A 66 2.13 -6.60 2.82
C ASP A 66 3.22 -7.50 2.20
N GLY A 67 3.13 -7.90 0.95
CA GLY A 67 4.09 -8.79 0.30
C GLY A 67 3.71 -10.27 0.39
N PHE A 68 2.45 -10.60 0.07
CA PHE A 68 1.98 -12.00 -0.02
C PHE A 68 2.71 -12.80 -1.10
N ALA A 69 2.76 -14.13 -0.94
CA ALA A 69 3.54 -15.04 -1.78
C ALA A 69 3.06 -15.13 -3.24
N ASP A 70 1.83 -14.73 -3.54
CA ASP A 70 1.29 -14.67 -4.90
C ASP A 70 1.91 -13.53 -5.73
N LEU A 71 2.40 -12.48 -5.05
CA LEU A 71 2.83 -11.24 -5.69
C LEU A 71 4.00 -11.43 -6.67
N PRO A 72 5.12 -12.10 -6.34
CA PRO A 72 6.26 -12.27 -7.27
C PRO A 72 6.04 -13.36 -8.33
N GLY A 73 4.85 -13.93 -8.43
CA GLY A 73 4.46 -14.95 -9.41
C GLY A 73 3.28 -14.49 -10.26
N ARG A 74 2.16 -15.20 -10.15
CA ARG A 74 0.96 -14.98 -10.98
C ARG A 74 0.48 -13.53 -11.04
N THR A 75 0.57 -12.80 -9.93
CA THR A 75 0.12 -11.41 -9.88
C THR A 75 1.03 -10.51 -10.71
N ALA A 76 2.35 -10.60 -10.51
CA ALA A 76 3.32 -9.83 -11.29
C ALA A 76 3.33 -10.24 -12.77
N GLU A 77 3.19 -11.54 -13.08
CA GLU A 77 3.06 -12.05 -14.45
C GLU A 77 1.81 -11.50 -15.15
N ALA A 78 0.67 -11.46 -14.46
CA ALA A 78 -0.58 -10.91 -15.02
C ALA A 78 -0.48 -9.41 -15.32
N LEU A 79 0.24 -8.65 -14.48
CA LEU A 79 0.55 -7.24 -14.69
C LEU A 79 1.50 -7.04 -15.86
N ALA A 80 2.63 -7.76 -15.87
CA ALA A 80 3.65 -7.65 -16.91
C ALA A 80 3.12 -8.05 -18.29
N GLY A 81 2.33 -9.13 -18.37
CA GLY A 81 1.69 -9.58 -19.61
C GLY A 81 0.74 -8.55 -20.24
N ARG A 82 0.30 -7.55 -19.49
CA ARG A 82 -0.53 -6.44 -19.94
C ARG A 82 0.21 -5.09 -19.95
N SER A 83 1.51 -5.09 -19.68
CA SER A 83 2.33 -3.87 -19.52
C SER A 83 1.73 -2.89 -18.49
N VAL A 84 1.20 -3.41 -17.39
CA VAL A 84 0.61 -2.64 -16.30
C VAL A 84 1.65 -2.45 -15.19
N PRO A 85 2.29 -1.28 -15.05
CA PRO A 85 3.12 -0.97 -13.91
C PRO A 85 2.28 -0.88 -12.63
N ALA A 86 2.85 -1.28 -11.51
CA ALA A 86 2.24 -1.21 -10.19
C ALA A 86 3.29 -0.90 -9.12
N THR A 87 2.86 -0.65 -7.89
CA THR A 87 3.79 -0.44 -6.76
C THR A 87 3.48 -1.44 -5.65
N ALA A 88 4.50 -2.16 -5.18
CA ALA A 88 4.40 -3.10 -4.06
C ALA A 88 4.94 -2.45 -2.79
N TYR A 89 4.15 -2.40 -1.73
CA TYR A 89 4.56 -1.93 -0.40
C TYR A 89 4.79 -3.13 0.53
N LEU A 90 6.03 -3.36 0.93
CA LEU A 90 6.46 -4.60 1.56
C LEU A 90 6.69 -4.44 3.08
N THR A 91 6.07 -5.32 3.87
CA THR A 91 6.31 -5.46 5.33
C THR A 91 7.53 -6.35 5.53
N THR A 92 8.70 -5.76 5.74
CA THR A 92 9.98 -6.47 5.66
C THR A 92 10.14 -7.57 6.71
N GLY A 93 9.56 -7.42 7.89
CA GLY A 93 9.58 -8.45 8.93
C GLY A 93 8.63 -9.62 8.67
N ALA A 94 7.68 -9.49 7.72
CA ALA A 94 6.80 -10.56 7.29
C ALA A 94 7.43 -11.40 6.18
N LEU A 95 8.39 -10.85 5.42
CA LEU A 95 9.06 -11.58 4.35
C LEU A 95 9.87 -12.74 4.91
N THR A 96 9.68 -13.92 4.35
CA THR A 96 10.37 -15.11 4.82
C THR A 96 11.90 -14.93 4.75
N ARG A 97 12.63 -15.46 5.72
CA ARG A 97 14.10 -15.31 5.90
C ARG A 97 14.60 -13.91 6.26
N SER A 98 13.72 -12.96 6.54
CA SER A 98 14.16 -11.62 6.98
C SER A 98 14.65 -11.59 8.44
N GLY A 99 14.34 -12.62 9.23
CA GLY A 99 14.72 -12.70 10.65
C GLY A 99 13.98 -11.72 11.57
N GLY A 100 13.13 -10.87 11.03
CA GLY A 100 12.32 -9.91 11.79
C GLY A 100 10.90 -10.46 11.99
N GLY A 101 10.36 -10.37 13.19
CA GLY A 101 8.96 -10.73 13.44
C GLY A 101 8.00 -9.73 12.80
N SER A 102 6.78 -10.18 12.49
CA SER A 102 5.68 -9.34 12.03
C SER A 102 4.48 -9.47 12.97
N LEU A 103 3.65 -8.44 13.04
CA LEU A 103 2.35 -8.49 13.72
C LEU A 103 1.23 -9.00 12.80
N LEU A 104 1.50 -9.18 11.51
CA LEU A 104 0.56 -9.82 10.60
C LEU A 104 0.30 -11.26 11.05
N PRO A 105 -0.96 -11.73 11.07
CA PRO A 105 -1.24 -13.14 11.31
C PRO A 105 -0.58 -14.02 10.24
N PRO A 106 -0.37 -15.32 10.52
CA PRO A 106 0.27 -16.22 9.58
C PRO A 106 -0.43 -16.26 8.20
N ALA A 107 0.37 -16.11 7.15
CA ALA A 107 -0.04 -16.26 5.76
C ALA A 107 1.18 -16.65 4.91
N PRO A 108 0.98 -17.21 3.70
CA PRO A 108 2.06 -17.35 2.74
C PRO A 108 2.60 -15.98 2.33
N MET A 109 3.86 -15.69 2.67
CA MET A 109 4.55 -14.45 2.33
C MET A 109 5.69 -14.74 1.35
N MET A 110 5.99 -13.77 0.48
CA MET A 110 7.17 -13.83 -0.38
C MET A 110 8.47 -13.79 0.45
N SER A 111 9.58 -14.21 -0.13
CA SER A 111 10.89 -14.07 0.50
C SER A 111 11.54 -12.74 0.17
N LEU A 112 12.43 -12.27 1.06
CA LEU A 112 13.21 -11.05 0.81
C LEU A 112 14.05 -11.17 -0.49
N GLY A 113 14.57 -12.36 -0.80
CA GLY A 113 15.31 -12.60 -2.05
C GLY A 113 14.47 -12.54 -3.32
N GLN A 114 13.14 -12.54 -3.24
CA GLN A 114 12.26 -12.37 -4.39
C GLN A 114 11.91 -10.90 -4.69
N VAL A 115 12.29 -9.96 -3.80
CA VAL A 115 11.99 -8.54 -4.00
C VAL A 115 12.50 -7.99 -5.34
N PRO A 116 13.75 -8.30 -5.81
CA PRO A 116 14.22 -7.83 -7.11
C PRO A 116 13.43 -8.37 -8.31
N LEU A 117 12.72 -9.50 -8.17
CA LEU A 117 11.87 -10.04 -9.23
C LEU A 117 10.68 -9.10 -9.54
N LEU A 118 10.17 -8.39 -8.54
CA LEU A 118 9.08 -7.43 -8.74
C LEU A 118 9.47 -6.34 -9.75
N GLU A 119 10.69 -5.83 -9.65
CA GLU A 119 11.20 -4.80 -10.58
C GLU A 119 11.43 -5.36 -11.99
N GLN A 120 11.84 -6.63 -12.12
CA GLN A 120 11.94 -7.30 -13.42
C GLN A 120 10.58 -7.41 -14.11
N TYR A 121 9.49 -7.47 -13.36
CA TYR A 121 8.11 -7.44 -13.87
C TYR A 121 7.54 -6.01 -14.02
N GLY A 122 8.36 -4.97 -13.83
CA GLY A 122 7.94 -3.56 -13.97
C GLY A 122 7.18 -3.00 -12.77
N MET A 123 7.30 -3.64 -11.60
CA MET A 123 6.72 -3.12 -10.36
C MET A 123 7.73 -2.23 -9.62
N GLU A 124 7.28 -1.10 -9.12
CA GLU A 124 8.01 -0.27 -8.17
C GLU A 124 7.91 -0.85 -6.76
N VAL A 125 8.96 -0.77 -5.96
CA VAL A 125 8.97 -1.26 -4.57
C VAL A 125 8.94 -0.10 -3.59
N GLY A 126 8.07 -0.19 -2.59
CA GLY A 126 7.94 0.73 -1.46
C GLY A 126 7.97 0.02 -0.11
N GLY A 127 8.16 0.76 0.97
CA GLY A 127 8.15 0.23 2.34
C GLY A 127 6.73 0.14 2.92
N HIS A 128 6.51 -0.89 3.76
CA HIS A 128 5.30 -1.03 4.57
C HIS A 128 5.64 -1.34 6.04
N THR A 129 6.73 -0.76 6.52
CA THR A 129 7.31 -0.94 7.86
C THR A 129 7.98 -2.31 8.07
N VAL A 130 8.55 -2.53 9.24
CA VAL A 130 9.13 -3.83 9.60
C VAL A 130 8.05 -4.78 10.05
N THR A 131 7.26 -4.38 11.07
CA THR A 131 6.35 -5.31 11.76
C THR A 131 4.88 -5.14 11.42
N HIS A 132 4.50 -4.19 10.56
CA HIS A 132 3.12 -3.79 10.30
C HIS A 132 2.41 -3.19 11.53
N ALA A 133 3.16 -2.52 12.41
CA ALA A 133 2.61 -1.91 13.61
C ALA A 133 1.75 -0.67 13.33
N GLN A 134 0.81 -0.39 14.22
CA GLN A 134 0.04 0.86 14.23
C GLN A 134 0.97 2.03 14.61
N LEU A 135 1.60 2.69 13.65
CA LEU A 135 2.70 3.66 13.81
C LEU A 135 2.38 4.82 14.76
N ASP A 136 1.11 5.22 14.85
CA ASP A 136 0.69 6.32 15.72
C ASP A 136 0.62 5.93 17.20
N THR A 137 0.75 4.64 17.53
CA THR A 137 0.78 4.12 18.89
C THR A 137 2.20 3.93 19.45
N LEU A 138 3.22 3.92 18.58
CA LEU A 138 4.60 3.61 18.94
C LEU A 138 5.31 4.77 19.65
N SER A 139 6.36 4.47 20.41
CA SER A 139 7.34 5.47 20.90
C SER A 139 8.08 6.13 19.73
N GLY A 140 8.80 7.20 20.00
CA GLY A 140 9.60 7.87 18.95
C GLY A 140 10.72 6.98 18.38
N ALA A 141 11.37 6.20 19.24
CA ALA A 141 12.44 5.27 18.83
C ALA A 141 11.89 4.13 18.00
N ALA A 142 10.83 3.45 18.47
CA ALA A 142 10.19 2.35 17.76
C ALA A 142 9.60 2.81 16.40
N LEU A 143 8.97 4.00 16.35
CA LEU A 143 8.48 4.56 15.09
C LEU A 143 9.63 4.80 14.08
N ARG A 144 10.77 5.29 14.56
CA ARG A 144 11.95 5.49 13.69
C ARG A 144 12.47 4.15 13.17
N SER A 145 12.61 3.14 14.03
CA SER A 145 13.07 1.81 13.66
C SER A 145 12.16 1.20 12.61
N GLU A 146 10.84 1.20 12.80
CA GLU A 146 9.87 0.70 11.82
C GLU A 146 10.07 1.30 10.42
N LEU A 147 10.36 2.58 10.34
CA LEU A 147 10.48 3.31 9.08
C LEU A 147 11.87 3.18 8.45
N VAL A 148 12.93 3.33 9.26
CA VAL A 148 14.30 3.35 8.75
C VAL A 148 14.80 1.94 8.44
N ASP A 149 14.52 0.96 9.32
CA ASP A 149 15.03 -0.39 9.16
C ASP A 149 14.32 -1.11 8.00
N SER A 150 12.99 -0.87 7.80
CA SER A 150 12.29 -1.41 6.64
C SER A 150 12.82 -0.81 5.32
N LYS A 151 13.05 0.50 5.29
CA LYS A 151 13.63 1.18 4.12
C LYS A 151 15.00 0.60 3.79
N ARG A 152 15.90 0.52 4.76
CA ARG A 152 17.24 -0.01 4.60
C ARG A 152 17.23 -1.46 4.11
N ALA A 153 16.42 -2.33 4.70
CA ALA A 153 16.35 -3.74 4.29
C ALA A 153 15.94 -3.92 2.82
N LEU A 154 15.07 -3.05 2.31
CA LEU A 154 14.70 -3.06 0.89
C LEU A 154 15.80 -2.46 0.01
N GLU A 155 16.40 -1.34 0.41
CA GLU A 155 17.50 -0.71 -0.31
C GLU A 155 18.74 -1.60 -0.40
N ASP A 156 19.04 -2.36 0.65
CA ASP A 156 20.16 -3.32 0.67
C ASP A 156 19.98 -4.45 -0.35
N VAL A 157 18.74 -4.88 -0.58
CA VAL A 157 18.43 -5.97 -1.55
C VAL A 157 18.33 -5.45 -2.98
N LEU A 158 17.80 -4.22 -3.16
CA LEU A 158 17.56 -3.61 -4.46
C LEU A 158 18.79 -2.89 -5.02
N GLY A 159 19.71 -2.43 -4.16
CA GLY A 159 20.88 -1.65 -4.54
C GLY A 159 20.59 -0.18 -4.90
N HIS A 160 19.37 0.28 -4.66
CA HIS A 160 18.96 1.68 -4.88
C HIS A 160 17.94 2.15 -3.85
N ARG A 161 17.58 3.45 -3.89
CA ARG A 161 16.65 4.07 -2.93
C ARG A 161 15.22 3.55 -3.08
N VAL A 162 14.53 3.45 -1.93
CA VAL A 162 13.11 3.15 -1.82
C VAL A 162 12.40 4.41 -1.31
N ASP A 163 11.72 5.13 -2.17
CA ASP A 163 11.24 6.49 -1.90
C ASP A 163 9.78 6.57 -1.42
N HIS A 164 9.02 5.49 -1.48
CA HIS A 164 7.58 5.48 -1.20
C HIS A 164 7.23 4.55 -0.03
N LEU A 165 6.28 4.99 0.80
CA LEU A 165 5.79 4.27 1.97
C LEU A 165 4.27 4.06 1.86
N ALA A 166 3.75 2.96 2.39
CA ALA A 166 2.35 2.88 2.80
C ALA A 166 2.26 2.73 4.32
N TYR A 167 1.32 3.43 4.95
CA TYR A 167 1.11 3.29 6.40
C TYR A 167 0.28 2.05 6.70
N PRO A 168 0.74 1.13 7.59
CA PRO A 168 -0.09 0.04 8.09
C PRO A 168 -1.47 0.53 8.56
N HIS A 169 -2.53 -0.14 8.13
CA HIS A 169 -3.93 0.26 8.38
C HIS A 169 -4.28 1.69 7.90
N GLY A 170 -3.38 2.38 7.21
CA GLY A 170 -3.54 3.79 6.82
C GLY A 170 -3.43 4.80 7.96
N TYR A 171 -3.01 4.39 9.16
CA TYR A 171 -2.94 5.26 10.33
C TYR A 171 -1.75 6.21 10.27
N ASN A 172 -2.03 7.48 10.04
CA ASN A 172 -1.02 8.53 9.95
C ASN A 172 -1.42 9.76 10.78
N SER A 173 -0.67 10.09 11.81
CA SER A 173 -0.75 11.36 12.52
C SER A 173 0.28 12.33 11.95
N ALA A 174 0.19 13.63 12.31
CA ALA A 174 1.22 14.60 11.92
C ALA A 174 2.62 14.19 12.38
N ARG A 175 2.73 13.52 13.56
CA ARG A 175 3.99 12.96 14.06
C ARG A 175 4.52 11.84 13.14
N VAL A 176 3.65 10.91 12.72
CA VAL A 176 4.01 9.80 11.82
C VAL A 176 4.46 10.33 10.46
N ARG A 177 3.73 11.29 9.88
CA ARG A 177 4.11 11.92 8.60
C ARG A 177 5.47 12.62 8.67
N ARG A 178 5.76 13.34 9.77
CA ARG A 178 7.10 13.95 9.98
C ARG A 178 8.18 12.89 10.12
N ALA A 179 7.91 11.77 10.80
CA ALA A 179 8.88 10.68 10.94
C ALA A 179 9.15 10.00 9.58
N ALA A 180 8.13 9.77 8.76
CA ALA A 180 8.30 9.21 7.40
C ALA A 180 9.19 10.12 6.53
N ARG A 181 8.96 11.44 6.58
CA ARG A 181 9.82 12.42 5.90
C ARG A 181 11.26 12.37 6.43
N ALA A 182 11.44 12.33 7.74
CA ALA A 182 12.75 12.27 8.38
C ALA A 182 13.50 10.94 8.10
N ALA A 183 12.78 9.86 7.82
CA ALA A 183 13.35 8.58 7.37
C ALA A 183 13.76 8.60 5.89
N GLY A 184 13.48 9.68 5.16
CA GLY A 184 13.90 9.88 3.77
C GLY A 184 12.94 9.33 2.73
N TYR A 185 11.69 9.01 3.09
CA TYR A 185 10.63 8.76 2.09
C TYR A 185 10.16 10.06 1.45
N GLU A 186 9.88 10.05 0.15
CA GLU A 186 9.31 11.18 -0.59
C GLU A 186 7.79 11.26 -0.47
N SER A 187 7.13 10.11 -0.30
CA SER A 187 5.68 10.05 -0.17
C SER A 187 5.20 8.93 0.75
N ALA A 188 3.94 9.05 1.15
CA ALA A 188 3.29 7.97 1.89
C ALA A 188 1.79 7.85 1.57
N ALA A 189 1.37 6.63 1.24
CA ALA A 189 -0.01 6.27 0.98
C ALA A 189 -0.76 5.97 2.28
N ALA A 190 -1.99 6.49 2.35
CA ALA A 190 -2.93 6.23 3.43
C ALA A 190 -4.06 5.30 2.97
N VAL A 191 -4.86 4.83 3.91
CA VAL A 191 -6.10 4.11 3.63
C VAL A 191 -7.26 5.02 4.01
N ARG A 192 -7.86 5.67 3.01
CA ARG A 192 -8.98 6.60 3.24
C ARG A 192 -10.28 6.18 2.56
N HIS A 193 -10.24 5.08 1.79
CA HIS A 193 -11.30 4.66 0.88
C HIS A 193 -11.88 5.85 0.11
N ALA A 194 -11.00 6.52 -0.64
CA ALA A 194 -11.32 7.73 -1.38
C ALA A 194 -10.56 7.79 -2.71
N LEU A 195 -11.14 8.51 -3.66
CA LEU A 195 -10.48 8.87 -4.90
C LEU A 195 -9.32 9.82 -4.60
N SER A 196 -8.14 9.49 -5.09
CA SER A 196 -6.97 10.36 -5.09
C SER A 196 -7.17 11.53 -6.06
N SER A 197 -6.56 12.67 -5.79
CA SER A 197 -6.62 13.84 -6.67
C SER A 197 -5.28 14.56 -6.74
N GLY A 198 -5.11 15.46 -7.71
CA GLY A 198 -3.93 16.33 -7.82
C GLY A 198 -3.73 17.29 -6.64
N ARG A 199 -4.61 17.28 -5.64
CA ARG A 199 -4.50 18.06 -4.39
C ARG A 199 -4.11 17.22 -3.18
N ASP A 200 -3.84 15.90 -3.35
CA ASP A 200 -3.40 15.05 -2.26
C ASP A 200 -2.06 15.54 -1.69
N GLU A 201 -1.95 15.48 -0.36
CA GLU A 201 -0.66 15.75 0.30
C GLU A 201 0.28 14.54 0.03
N PRO A 202 1.56 14.74 -0.36
CA PRO A 202 2.48 13.65 -0.67
C PRO A 202 2.61 12.59 0.44
N TYR A 203 2.46 12.98 1.69
CA TYR A 203 2.48 12.05 2.83
C TYR A 203 1.10 11.61 3.31
N ARG A 204 0.08 11.71 2.45
CA ARG A 204 -1.31 11.34 2.78
C ARG A 204 -2.12 11.00 1.54
N ILE A 205 -1.51 10.34 0.57
CA ILE A 205 -2.17 9.98 -0.70
C ILE A 205 -3.31 9.00 -0.42
N ALA A 206 -4.50 9.30 -0.92
CA ALA A 206 -5.68 8.48 -0.70
C ALA A 206 -5.69 7.24 -1.60
N ARG A 207 -6.24 6.13 -1.09
CA ARG A 207 -6.41 4.88 -1.83
C ARG A 207 -7.82 4.34 -1.66
N LEU A 208 -8.35 3.70 -2.70
CA LEU A 208 -9.55 2.89 -2.70
C LEU A 208 -9.16 1.44 -2.42
N ILE A 209 -9.67 0.87 -1.33
CA ILE A 209 -9.40 -0.51 -0.95
C ILE A 209 -10.25 -1.43 -1.80
N LEU A 210 -9.62 -2.37 -2.48
CA LEU A 210 -10.29 -3.50 -3.12
C LEU A 210 -10.65 -4.55 -2.07
N ARG A 211 -11.86 -5.05 -2.15
CA ARG A 211 -12.40 -6.09 -1.27
C ARG A 211 -12.94 -7.22 -2.15
N ARG A 212 -13.06 -8.41 -1.58
CA ARG A 212 -13.64 -9.57 -2.25
C ARG A 212 -15.07 -9.31 -2.76
N SER A 213 -15.82 -8.45 -2.10
CA SER A 213 -17.17 -8.08 -2.50
C SER A 213 -17.26 -7.05 -3.63
N HIS A 214 -16.14 -6.40 -3.98
CA HIS A 214 -16.14 -5.38 -5.04
C HIS A 214 -16.07 -6.02 -6.42
N THR A 215 -17.04 -5.66 -7.24
CA THR A 215 -17.18 -6.13 -8.62
C THR A 215 -16.46 -5.20 -9.61
N VAL A 216 -16.33 -5.63 -10.86
CA VAL A 216 -15.89 -4.76 -11.98
C VAL A 216 -16.77 -3.51 -12.07
N ARG A 217 -18.08 -3.61 -11.79
CA ARG A 217 -19.01 -2.47 -11.80
C ARG A 217 -18.69 -1.43 -10.71
N ASP A 218 -18.22 -1.86 -9.53
CA ASP A 218 -17.79 -0.92 -8.50
C ASP A 218 -16.53 -0.18 -8.94
N LEU A 219 -15.60 -0.90 -9.57
CA LEU A 219 -14.41 -0.31 -10.15
C LEU A 219 -14.75 0.70 -11.26
N GLU A 220 -15.72 0.39 -12.14
CA GLU A 220 -16.21 1.29 -13.17
C GLU A 220 -16.74 2.61 -12.59
N ARG A 221 -17.56 2.53 -11.55
CA ARG A 221 -18.07 3.73 -10.86
C ARG A 221 -16.95 4.58 -10.29
N TRP A 222 -15.94 3.97 -9.67
CA TRP A 222 -14.77 4.70 -9.19
C TRP A 222 -13.98 5.35 -10.32
N MET A 223 -13.85 4.67 -11.45
CA MET A 223 -13.20 5.24 -12.64
C MET A 223 -14.01 6.40 -13.25
N ALA A 224 -15.33 6.40 -13.09
CA ALA A 224 -16.19 7.53 -13.44
C ALA A 224 -16.15 8.68 -12.41
N GLY A 225 -15.43 8.52 -11.29
CA GLY A 225 -15.37 9.51 -10.21
C GLY A 225 -16.52 9.41 -9.22
N GLU A 226 -17.26 8.29 -9.23
CA GLU A 226 -18.45 8.05 -8.42
C GLU A 226 -18.19 7.03 -7.31
N GLY A 227 -19.12 6.92 -6.35
CA GLY A 227 -19.11 5.87 -5.33
C GLY A 227 -18.10 6.07 -4.19
N ALA A 228 -17.25 7.09 -4.25
CA ALA A 228 -16.32 7.44 -3.17
C ALA A 228 -16.07 8.95 -3.12
N ARG A 229 -15.68 9.44 -1.94
CA ARG A 229 -15.30 10.87 -1.79
C ARG A 229 -13.97 11.13 -2.48
N VAL A 230 -13.78 12.36 -2.97
CA VAL A 230 -12.49 12.82 -3.51
C VAL A 230 -11.66 13.44 -2.40
N ALA A 231 -10.42 12.98 -2.24
CA ALA A 231 -9.46 13.54 -1.30
C ALA A 231 -8.82 14.85 -1.86
N PRO A 232 -8.28 15.73 -0.99
CA PRO A 232 -8.19 15.62 0.46
C PRO A 232 -9.47 16.10 1.16
N PHE A 233 -9.75 15.53 2.33
CA PHE A 233 -10.78 16.02 3.24
C PHE A 233 -10.33 15.81 4.70
N PRO A 234 -10.86 16.59 5.70
CA PRO A 234 -10.46 16.47 7.09
C PRO A 234 -10.84 15.11 7.69
N ASP A 235 -10.12 14.71 8.74
CA ASP A 235 -10.49 13.53 9.53
C ASP A 235 -11.81 13.76 10.26
N SER A 236 -12.64 12.72 10.31
CA SER A 236 -13.87 12.78 11.11
C SER A 236 -13.56 12.76 12.62
N LEU A 237 -14.46 13.27 13.44
CA LEU A 237 -14.35 13.18 14.91
C LEU A 237 -14.22 11.71 15.36
N ARG A 238 -14.92 10.77 14.69
CA ARG A 238 -14.80 9.34 14.93
C ARG A 238 -13.36 8.84 14.70
N THR A 239 -12.71 9.27 13.61
CA THR A 239 -11.30 8.93 13.31
C THR A 239 -10.36 9.46 14.39
N VAL A 240 -10.60 10.69 14.87
CA VAL A 240 -9.80 11.29 15.95
C VAL A 240 -9.99 10.53 17.26
N GLY A 241 -11.25 10.23 17.64
CA GLY A 241 -11.58 9.46 18.85
C GLY A 241 -10.98 8.04 18.81
N TRP A 242 -11.07 7.36 17.67
CA TRP A 242 -10.48 6.04 17.47
C TRP A 242 -8.95 6.06 17.62
N ARG A 243 -8.27 7.13 17.16
CA ARG A 243 -6.83 7.33 17.36
C ARG A 243 -6.45 7.43 18.85
N TRP A 244 -7.22 8.15 19.65
CA TRP A 244 -7.00 8.25 21.09
C TRP A 244 -7.23 6.91 21.78
N TYR A 245 -8.28 6.19 21.44
CA TYR A 245 -8.56 4.87 21.99
C TYR A 245 -7.42 3.88 21.71
N ARG A 246 -6.92 3.79 20.47
CA ARG A 246 -5.81 2.91 20.13
C ARG A 246 -4.53 3.22 20.92
N ARG A 247 -4.21 4.50 21.07
CA ARG A 247 -3.05 4.91 21.88
C ARG A 247 -3.19 4.51 23.34
N ALA A 248 -4.33 4.74 23.96
CA ALA A 248 -4.59 4.33 25.32
C ALA A 248 -4.49 2.80 25.48
N ARG A 249 -5.08 2.04 24.54
CA ARG A 249 -4.98 0.58 24.53
C ARG A 249 -3.54 0.09 24.37
N ALA A 250 -2.79 0.65 23.45
CA ALA A 250 -1.41 0.26 23.19
C ALA A 250 -0.46 0.58 24.37
N ALA A 251 -0.73 1.64 25.12
CA ALA A 251 0.02 1.96 26.34
C ALA A 251 -0.15 0.89 27.44
N VAL A 252 -1.28 0.16 27.44
CA VAL A 252 -1.57 -0.89 28.44
C VAL A 252 -1.21 -2.30 27.94
N ARG A 253 -1.44 -2.58 26.66
CA ARG A 253 -1.37 -3.95 26.10
C ARG A 253 -0.26 -4.13 25.06
N GLY A 254 0.51 -3.09 24.75
CA GLY A 254 1.49 -3.10 23.67
C GLY A 254 0.85 -2.97 22.26
N PRO A 255 1.69 -2.88 21.21
CA PRO A 255 1.22 -2.86 19.84
C PRO A 255 0.60 -4.21 19.47
N VAL A 256 -0.52 -4.17 18.73
CA VAL A 256 -1.24 -5.36 18.26
C VAL A 256 -1.61 -5.17 16.79
N PHE A 257 -1.78 -6.28 16.09
CA PHE A 257 -2.49 -6.29 14.82
C PHE A 257 -3.96 -5.89 15.09
N ALA A 258 -4.47 -4.94 14.33
CA ALA A 258 -5.87 -4.58 14.39
C ALA A 258 -6.53 -5.15 13.13
N GLY A 259 -7.10 -6.34 13.30
CA GLY A 259 -8.09 -6.87 12.37
C GLY A 259 -9.42 -6.22 12.62
#